data_686248c12ff3f7047506d39b1d72e011
#
_entry.id   686248c12ff3f7047506d39b1d72e011
#
_cell.length_a   1.000
_cell.length_b   1.000
_cell.length_c   1.000
_cell.angle_alpha   90.00
_cell.angle_beta   90.00
_cell.angle_gamma   90.00
#
_symmetry.space_group_name_H-M   'P 1'
#
loop_
_entity.id
_entity.type
_entity.pdbx_description
1 polymer ?
#
loop_
_entity_poly.entity_id
_entity_poly.type
_entity_poly.pdbx_seq_one_letter_code
_entity_poly.pdbx_strand_id
1 'polypeptide(L)'
;MDEETNSASRTGGLEAAEDLAKEHGVAAVDDRGPGAPAQATTEKEKNTAHPPSPGSGAASSTVVASDAAETAAPTPKPIDLNELQDFSTEHIERVAKELDVHLHPTRSRHHQIVDLVRQALTRGGTVTTEGFLEYVGDSFGYLRWPKLNFLPVPEDVCIPRATIQKLHLRPGQQIGGKIRLPREREKLLVLDEITLIEGQPPEQWTEPPDFEKLTPQYPQGRIMLENPKTDSISARAVDLLAPLGRGQRGLIVAPPRVGKTILLKEIAKAIRVNHPEIVLILLLVDERPEEVTDLNREIDCQIYSSNFDENIHRLVQVAELVLERAKRLVELKKDVVILLDSITRLSRGYNALQPGKGRTMSGGVESKALLKPKKFFGSARNAEEGGSLTILATALIETGSRMDELIFEEFKGTGNMELHLDRALVEKRLYPAIHVLQTATRREELLYHPDEWERVQVLRKTMAALPPIEAMEKLIDNLQATKTNAELLLSGLK
;
A
#
# COMPACT_ATOMS: atom_id res chain seq x y z
N MET A 1 -34.47 -45.93 17.62
CA MET A 1 -34.92 -46.27 16.26
C MET A 1 -34.94 -44.97 15.51
N ASP A 2 -34.04 -44.60 14.58
CA ASP A 2 -32.86 -45.27 14.07
C ASP A 2 -31.83 -44.17 13.74
N GLU A 3 -30.60 -44.49 14.05
CA GLU A 3 -29.45 -43.87 13.44
C GLU A 3 -29.41 -44.21 11.94
N GLU A 4 -28.97 -43.27 11.11
CA GLU A 4 -27.99 -43.49 10.05
C GLU A 4 -27.95 -42.33 9.06
N THR A 5 -26.71 -42.02 8.71
CA THR A 5 -26.19 -41.36 7.53
C THR A 5 -26.15 -39.84 7.48
N ASN A 6 -25.00 -39.29 7.84
CA ASN A 6 -24.36 -38.30 6.94
C ASN A 6 -22.84 -38.25 7.14
N SER A 7 -22.12 -39.03 6.37
CA SER A 7 -20.69 -38.94 6.19
C SER A 7 -20.44 -38.55 4.72
N ALA A 8 -20.46 -37.26 4.39
CA ALA A 8 -19.92 -36.73 3.13
C ALA A 8 -19.86 -35.21 3.17
N SER A 9 -18.77 -34.68 3.68
CA SER A 9 -18.25 -33.34 3.30
C SER A 9 -16.99 -32.98 4.11
N ARG A 10 -15.91 -33.72 3.91
CA ARG A 10 -14.61 -33.44 4.56
C ARG A 10 -13.42 -33.33 3.59
N THR A 11 -13.65 -33.09 2.30
CA THR A 11 -12.56 -33.05 1.29
C THR A 11 -12.46 -31.77 0.49
N GLY A 12 -13.36 -30.80 0.61
CA GLY A 12 -13.35 -29.61 -0.24
C GLY A 12 -12.39 -28.48 0.14
N GLY A 13 -11.82 -28.49 1.32
CA GLY A 13 -10.98 -27.37 1.82
C GLY A 13 -9.48 -27.52 1.60
N LEU A 14 -9.00 -28.75 1.44
CA LEU A 14 -7.58 -29.03 1.19
C LEU A 14 -7.24 -29.02 -0.31
N GLU A 15 -8.18 -29.39 -1.16
CA GLU A 15 -7.98 -29.38 -2.62
C GLU A 15 -7.84 -27.98 -3.20
N ALA A 16 -8.53 -26.98 -2.67
CA ALA A 16 -8.42 -25.59 -3.14
C ALA A 16 -7.05 -24.94 -2.80
N ALA A 17 -6.41 -25.35 -1.72
CA ALA A 17 -5.07 -24.87 -1.36
C ALA A 17 -3.97 -25.60 -2.16
N GLU A 18 -4.19 -26.87 -2.49
CA GLU A 18 -3.28 -27.64 -3.33
C GLU A 18 -3.35 -27.27 -4.82
N ASP A 19 -4.52 -26.84 -5.32
CA ASP A 19 -4.67 -26.41 -6.71
C ASP A 19 -4.00 -25.04 -6.96
N LEU A 20 -4.06 -24.11 -6.02
CA LEU A 20 -3.27 -22.87 -6.10
C LEU A 20 -1.74 -23.11 -6.01
N ALA A 21 -1.32 -24.09 -5.22
CA ALA A 21 0.08 -24.49 -5.16
C ALA A 21 0.55 -25.22 -6.44
N LYS A 22 -0.36 -25.93 -7.11
CA LYS A 22 -0.08 -26.61 -8.39
C LYS A 22 -0.05 -25.64 -9.57
N GLU A 23 -0.88 -24.64 -9.60
CA GLU A 23 -0.82 -23.57 -10.63
C GLU A 23 0.43 -22.72 -10.52
N HIS A 24 0.98 -22.52 -9.30
CA HIS A 24 2.20 -21.73 -9.07
C HIS A 24 3.47 -22.54 -8.79
N GLY A 25 3.41 -23.86 -8.86
CA GLY A 25 4.57 -24.75 -8.98
C GLY A 25 5.50 -24.86 -7.78
N VAL A 26 4.98 -24.82 -6.55
CA VAL A 26 5.77 -25.05 -5.33
C VAL A 26 5.75 -26.53 -4.99
N ALA A 27 6.88 -27.22 -5.16
CA ALA A 27 7.06 -28.61 -4.73
C ALA A 27 7.48 -28.65 -3.24
N ALA A 28 6.77 -29.43 -2.43
CA ALA A 28 7.12 -29.72 -1.05
C ALA A 28 8.43 -30.52 -0.96
N VAL A 29 9.35 -30.11 -0.09
CA VAL A 29 10.58 -30.82 0.24
C VAL A 29 10.37 -31.63 1.51
N ASP A 30 10.69 -32.93 1.41
CA ASP A 30 10.59 -33.93 2.47
C ASP A 30 11.71 -33.75 3.50
N ASP A 31 11.37 -33.76 4.78
CA ASP A 31 12.26 -33.53 5.92
C ASP A 31 12.72 -34.85 6.50
N ARG A 32 14.01 -35.20 6.36
CA ARG A 32 14.66 -36.22 7.18
C ARG A 32 15.99 -35.69 7.70
N GLY A 33 16.03 -35.47 8.99
CA GLY A 33 17.12 -34.92 9.75
C GLY A 33 18.33 -35.88 9.97
N PRO A 34 19.34 -35.43 10.70
CA PRO A 34 20.76 -35.79 10.52
C PRO A 34 21.30 -36.79 11.54
N GLY A 35 22.25 -37.60 11.08
CA GLY A 35 23.15 -38.38 11.95
C GLY A 35 24.53 -37.73 12.07
N ALA A 36 25.03 -37.60 13.27
CA ALA A 36 26.33 -37.06 13.63
C ALA A 36 27.38 -38.17 13.84
N PRO A 37 28.63 -37.94 14.34
CA PRO A 37 29.84 -37.73 13.54
C PRO A 37 30.95 -38.78 13.89
N ALA A 38 32.02 -38.85 13.10
CA ALA A 38 33.25 -39.56 13.50
C ALA A 38 34.50 -38.74 13.17
N GLN A 39 35.44 -38.79 14.09
CA GLN A 39 36.64 -38.00 14.27
C GLN A 39 37.86 -38.50 13.48
N ALA A 40 38.76 -37.56 13.21
CA ALA A 40 40.23 -37.55 13.30
C ALA A 40 41.07 -38.47 12.41
N THR A 41 42.05 -37.94 11.72
CA THR A 41 43.43 -37.85 12.24
C THR A 41 44.37 -37.07 11.30
N THR A 42 45.26 -36.40 11.91
CA THR A 42 46.43 -35.64 11.50
C THR A 42 47.38 -36.39 10.56
N GLU A 43 48.07 -35.67 9.64
CA GLU A 43 49.52 -35.64 9.62
C GLU A 43 50.14 -34.50 8.81
N LYS A 44 51.25 -34.01 9.32
CA LYS A 44 52.09 -32.90 8.83
C LYS A 44 53.05 -33.43 7.77
N GLU A 45 53.48 -32.59 6.81
CA GLU A 45 54.93 -32.44 6.58
C GLU A 45 55.28 -31.14 5.80
N LYS A 46 56.43 -30.63 6.17
CA LYS A 46 57.13 -29.41 5.73
C LYS A 46 57.97 -29.67 4.48
N ASN A 47 58.23 -28.63 3.67
CA ASN A 47 59.59 -28.10 3.39
C ASN A 47 59.54 -27.03 2.26
N THR A 48 59.89 -25.87 2.53
CA THR A 48 61.11 -25.04 2.43
C THR A 48 61.71 -24.81 1.02
N ALA A 49 61.92 -23.54 0.77
CA ALA A 49 63.05 -22.77 0.27
C ALA A 49 63.14 -22.32 -1.18
N HIS A 50 63.09 -21.10 -1.32
CA HIS A 50 63.73 -19.92 -1.97
C HIS A 50 64.59 -20.08 -3.27
N PRO A 51 64.82 -18.89 -3.93
CA PRO A 51 64.96 -18.72 -5.39
C PRO A 51 66.42 -18.55 -5.88
N PRO A 52 66.66 -18.29 -7.16
CA PRO A 52 67.26 -17.00 -7.56
C PRO A 52 66.90 -16.46 -8.96
N SER A 53 67.01 -15.13 -9.07
CA SER A 53 67.17 -14.34 -10.31
C SER A 53 68.70 -14.24 -10.63
N PRO A 54 69.24 -13.56 -11.71
CA PRO A 54 68.65 -12.92 -12.90
C PRO A 54 69.46 -13.24 -14.18
N GLY A 55 68.97 -12.73 -15.32
CA GLY A 55 69.77 -12.78 -16.56
C GLY A 55 69.19 -11.98 -17.73
N SER A 56 69.89 -10.97 -18.10
CA SER A 56 69.73 -10.00 -19.17
C SER A 56 69.71 -10.58 -20.58
N GLY A 57 69.02 -9.95 -21.52
CA GLY A 57 69.17 -10.17 -22.96
C GLY A 57 68.21 -9.36 -23.81
N ALA A 58 68.67 -8.23 -24.33
CA ALA A 58 67.99 -7.42 -25.32
C ALA A 58 67.98 -8.10 -26.69
N ALA A 59 66.83 -8.02 -27.39
CA ALA A 59 66.79 -8.06 -28.86
C ALA A 59 65.48 -7.40 -29.33
N SER A 60 65.68 -6.31 -30.04
CA SER A 60 64.74 -5.53 -30.82
C SER A 60 64.16 -6.36 -31.98
N SER A 61 62.85 -6.41 -32.15
CA SER A 61 62.25 -6.66 -33.47
C SER A 61 60.90 -5.95 -33.55
N THR A 62 60.87 -5.00 -34.41
CA THR A 62 59.72 -4.24 -34.94
C THR A 62 58.67 -5.23 -35.49
N VAL A 63 57.48 -5.21 -34.98
CA VAL A 63 56.30 -5.85 -35.60
C VAL A 63 55.20 -4.82 -35.74
N VAL A 64 54.76 -4.69 -36.97
CA VAL A 64 53.78 -3.84 -37.56
C VAL A 64 52.48 -3.88 -36.75
N ALA A 65 51.97 -2.72 -36.34
CA ALA A 65 50.65 -2.52 -35.81
C ALA A 65 49.60 -2.80 -36.91
N SER A 66 48.84 -3.83 -36.78
CA SER A 66 47.57 -4.00 -37.47
C SER A 66 46.49 -3.42 -36.60
N ASP A 67 45.97 -2.27 -36.98
CA ASP A 67 44.72 -1.72 -36.50
C ASP A 67 43.58 -2.68 -36.77
N ALA A 68 43.26 -3.52 -35.79
CA ALA A 68 41.95 -4.13 -35.68
C ALA A 68 41.15 -3.28 -34.70
N ALA A 69 40.55 -2.23 -35.24
CA ALA A 69 39.44 -1.57 -34.55
C ALA A 69 38.32 -2.59 -34.38
N GLU A 70 38.31 -3.19 -33.21
CA GLU A 70 37.15 -3.96 -32.71
C GLU A 70 35.99 -2.96 -32.59
N THR A 71 35.17 -2.89 -33.63
CA THR A 71 33.88 -2.21 -33.60
C THR A 71 33.05 -2.90 -32.53
N ALA A 72 33.12 -2.39 -31.29
CA ALA A 72 32.18 -2.72 -30.24
C ALA A 72 30.78 -2.46 -30.79
N ALA A 73 30.03 -3.50 -31.03
CA ALA A 73 28.61 -3.41 -31.37
C ALA A 73 27.94 -2.51 -30.31
N PRO A 74 27.06 -1.58 -30.69
CA PRO A 74 26.42 -0.70 -29.75
C PRO A 74 25.71 -1.55 -28.70
N THR A 75 26.09 -1.41 -27.44
CA THR A 75 25.42 -2.08 -26.31
C THR A 75 23.96 -1.73 -26.41
N PRO A 76 23.04 -2.71 -26.53
CA PRO A 76 21.64 -2.43 -26.65
C PRO A 76 21.18 -1.63 -25.42
N LYS A 77 20.35 -0.61 -25.65
CA LYS A 77 19.79 0.22 -24.57
C LYS A 77 19.14 -0.70 -23.54
N PRO A 78 19.33 -0.47 -22.23
CA PRO A 78 18.66 -1.24 -21.21
C PRO A 78 17.14 -1.12 -21.40
N ILE A 79 16.44 -2.24 -21.28
CA ILE A 79 14.97 -2.32 -21.37
C ILE A 79 14.41 -2.19 -19.96
N ASP A 80 13.48 -1.27 -19.76
CA ASP A 80 12.72 -1.16 -18.52
C ASP A 80 11.45 -2.03 -18.62
N LEU A 81 11.34 -3.03 -17.74
CA LEU A 81 10.16 -3.91 -17.67
C LEU A 81 8.89 -3.11 -17.34
N ASN A 82 9.00 -2.08 -16.49
CA ASN A 82 7.86 -1.27 -16.09
C ASN A 82 7.33 -0.42 -17.26
N GLU A 83 8.21 0.05 -18.16
CA GLU A 83 7.80 0.68 -19.41
C GLU A 83 7.07 -0.30 -20.33
N LEU A 84 7.57 -1.54 -20.45
CA LEU A 84 6.88 -2.58 -21.23
C LEU A 84 5.48 -2.88 -20.70
N GLN A 85 5.31 -2.84 -19.39
CA GLN A 85 4.01 -3.03 -18.74
C GLN A 85 3.04 -1.87 -19.00
N ASP A 86 3.51 -0.67 -19.32
CA ASP A 86 2.69 0.49 -19.72
C ASP A 86 2.30 0.48 -21.21
N PHE A 87 3.06 -0.20 -22.06
CA PHE A 87 2.87 -0.17 -23.50
C PHE A 87 1.55 -0.82 -23.94
N SER A 88 0.92 -0.29 -24.99
CA SER A 88 -0.18 -0.98 -25.67
C SER A 88 0.32 -2.24 -26.39
N THR A 89 -0.59 -3.16 -26.71
CA THR A 89 -0.25 -4.38 -27.48
C THR A 89 0.46 -4.05 -28.79
N GLU A 90 0.00 -3.02 -29.50
CA GLU A 90 0.63 -2.54 -30.75
C GLU A 90 2.07 -2.05 -30.55
N HIS A 91 2.34 -1.42 -29.38
CA HIS A 91 3.67 -0.95 -29.05
C HIS A 91 4.61 -2.12 -28.70
N ILE A 92 4.11 -3.11 -27.96
CA ILE A 92 4.84 -4.34 -27.65
C ILE A 92 5.23 -5.07 -28.93
N GLU A 93 4.31 -5.19 -29.91
CA GLU A 93 4.60 -5.78 -31.22
C GLU A 93 5.66 -4.99 -32.01
N ARG A 94 5.68 -3.67 -31.88
CA ARG A 94 6.68 -2.81 -32.50
C ARG A 94 8.07 -3.05 -31.90
N VAL A 95 8.16 -3.03 -30.57
CA VAL A 95 9.41 -3.34 -29.84
C VAL A 95 9.89 -4.76 -30.17
N ALA A 96 9.00 -5.72 -30.27
CA ALA A 96 9.33 -7.08 -30.65
C ALA A 96 9.94 -7.17 -32.06
N LYS A 97 9.40 -6.41 -33.03
CA LYS A 97 9.97 -6.31 -34.39
C LYS A 97 11.34 -5.66 -34.38
N GLU A 98 11.55 -4.60 -33.61
CA GLU A 98 12.85 -3.94 -33.48
C GLU A 98 13.91 -4.86 -32.87
N LEU A 99 13.51 -5.70 -31.93
CA LEU A 99 14.35 -6.70 -31.30
C LEU A 99 14.41 -8.03 -32.06
N ASP A 100 13.75 -8.13 -33.25
CA ASP A 100 13.63 -9.37 -34.04
C ASP A 100 13.13 -10.56 -33.19
N VAL A 101 12.11 -10.33 -32.36
CA VAL A 101 11.44 -11.31 -31.50
C VAL A 101 10.12 -11.71 -32.09
N HIS A 102 9.91 -13.00 -32.31
CA HIS A 102 8.61 -13.51 -32.77
C HIS A 102 7.68 -13.69 -31.58
N LEU A 103 6.63 -12.85 -31.50
CA LEU A 103 5.57 -12.97 -30.49
C LEU A 103 4.48 -13.94 -30.99
N HIS A 104 4.02 -14.79 -30.10
CA HIS A 104 2.93 -15.71 -30.44
C HIS A 104 1.57 -15.03 -30.30
N PRO A 105 0.75 -14.90 -31.36
CA PRO A 105 -0.48 -14.10 -31.35
C PRO A 105 -1.54 -14.58 -30.35
N THR A 106 -1.53 -15.86 -29.97
CA THR A 106 -2.51 -16.46 -29.04
C THR A 106 -2.15 -16.29 -27.56
N ARG A 107 -0.96 -15.76 -27.27
CA ARG A 107 -0.55 -15.52 -25.88
C ARG A 107 -1.12 -14.21 -25.35
N SER A 108 -1.48 -14.20 -24.06
CA SER A 108 -1.88 -12.97 -23.41
C SER A 108 -0.74 -11.92 -23.43
N ARG A 109 -1.09 -10.65 -23.37
CA ARG A 109 -0.14 -9.53 -23.34
C ARG A 109 0.98 -9.73 -22.30
N HIS A 110 0.66 -10.17 -21.09
CA HIS A 110 1.64 -10.44 -20.03
C HIS A 110 2.63 -11.55 -20.43
N HIS A 111 2.17 -12.64 -21.06
CA HIS A 111 3.08 -13.68 -21.55
C HIS A 111 3.95 -13.19 -22.71
N GLN A 112 3.44 -12.30 -23.57
CA GLN A 112 4.24 -11.68 -24.63
C GLN A 112 5.36 -10.81 -24.06
N ILE A 113 5.11 -10.07 -22.96
CA ILE A 113 6.14 -9.33 -22.23
C ILE A 113 7.22 -10.28 -21.68
N VAL A 114 6.81 -11.39 -21.05
CA VAL A 114 7.78 -12.41 -20.58
C VAL A 114 8.64 -12.94 -21.71
N ASP A 115 8.06 -13.26 -22.86
CA ASP A 115 8.80 -13.77 -24.02
C ASP A 115 9.79 -12.73 -24.55
N LEU A 116 9.40 -11.47 -24.62
CA LEU A 116 10.24 -10.36 -25.05
C LEU A 116 11.42 -10.16 -24.10
N VAL A 117 11.16 -10.12 -22.80
CA VAL A 117 12.20 -10.00 -21.76
C VAL A 117 13.17 -11.18 -21.81
N ARG A 118 12.68 -12.42 -21.94
CA ARG A 118 13.52 -13.62 -22.07
C ARG A 118 14.44 -13.56 -23.29
N GLN A 119 13.90 -13.15 -24.44
CA GLN A 119 14.70 -13.02 -25.66
C GLN A 119 15.76 -11.92 -25.54
N ALA A 120 15.40 -10.78 -24.97
CA ALA A 120 16.34 -9.68 -24.74
C ALA A 120 17.51 -10.14 -23.84
N LEU A 121 17.21 -10.80 -22.72
CA LEU A 121 18.23 -11.32 -21.80
C LEU A 121 19.08 -12.43 -22.45
N THR A 122 18.49 -13.31 -23.27
CA THR A 122 19.22 -14.37 -23.99
C THR A 122 20.25 -13.80 -24.98
N ARG A 123 19.95 -12.64 -25.57
CA ARG A 123 20.84 -11.91 -26.49
C ARG A 123 21.88 -11.03 -25.77
N GLY A 124 21.98 -11.11 -24.44
CA GLY A 124 22.92 -10.32 -23.64
C GLY A 124 22.45 -8.89 -23.37
N GLY A 125 21.18 -8.56 -23.64
CA GLY A 125 20.59 -7.27 -23.27
C GLY A 125 20.44 -7.15 -21.75
N THR A 126 20.41 -5.90 -21.26
CA THR A 126 20.14 -5.62 -19.85
C THR A 126 18.67 -5.25 -19.69
N VAL A 127 17.98 -5.90 -18.76
CA VAL A 127 16.59 -5.57 -18.38
C VAL A 127 16.55 -5.14 -16.93
N THR A 128 15.92 -4.01 -16.66
CA THR A 128 15.72 -3.45 -15.32
C THR A 128 14.27 -3.46 -14.93
N THR A 129 13.99 -3.39 -13.64
CA THR A 129 12.65 -3.23 -13.08
C THR A 129 12.70 -2.51 -11.75
N GLU A 130 11.58 -1.94 -11.36
CA GLU A 130 11.36 -1.38 -10.04
C GLU A 130 9.96 -1.73 -9.54
N GLY A 131 9.81 -1.97 -8.23
CA GLY A 131 8.52 -2.32 -7.64
C GLY A 131 8.56 -2.35 -6.12
N PHE A 132 7.41 -2.61 -5.52
CA PHE A 132 7.32 -2.78 -4.06
C PHE A 132 7.47 -4.24 -3.68
N LEU A 133 8.32 -4.48 -2.68
CA LEU A 133 8.57 -5.83 -2.19
C LEU A 133 7.36 -6.36 -1.43
N GLU A 134 6.82 -7.49 -1.88
CA GLU A 134 5.81 -8.29 -1.20
C GLU A 134 6.40 -9.64 -0.78
N TYR A 135 6.20 -10.07 0.47
CA TYR A 135 6.53 -11.43 0.87
C TYR A 135 5.37 -12.38 0.56
N VAL A 136 5.67 -13.48 -0.10
CA VAL A 136 4.72 -14.56 -0.35
C VAL A 136 5.26 -15.84 0.31
N GLY A 137 4.67 -16.20 1.43
CA GLY A 137 5.20 -17.25 2.29
C GLY A 137 6.53 -16.87 2.93
N ASP A 138 7.31 -17.90 3.35
CA ASP A 138 8.57 -17.70 4.07
C ASP A 138 9.83 -17.74 3.15
N SER A 139 9.64 -17.96 1.84
CA SER A 139 10.74 -18.37 0.97
C SER A 139 11.20 -17.32 -0.04
N PHE A 140 10.33 -16.43 -0.50
CA PHE A 140 10.63 -15.50 -1.58
C PHE A 140 9.92 -14.17 -1.39
N GLY A 141 10.48 -13.11 -2.02
CA GLY A 141 9.81 -11.86 -2.23
C GLY A 141 9.49 -11.66 -3.71
N TYR A 142 8.46 -10.90 -4.00
CA TYR A 142 8.09 -10.49 -5.35
C TYR A 142 8.08 -8.97 -5.44
N LEU A 143 8.50 -8.44 -6.57
CA LEU A 143 8.30 -7.02 -6.88
C LEU A 143 6.92 -6.85 -7.49
N ARG A 144 6.08 -6.08 -6.81
CA ARG A 144 4.74 -5.73 -7.27
C ARG A 144 4.73 -4.32 -7.83
N TRP A 145 4.13 -4.18 -8.99
CA TRP A 145 4.09 -2.89 -9.63
C TRP A 145 2.84 -2.07 -9.22
N PRO A 146 3.04 -0.83 -8.71
CA PRO A 146 1.94 0.01 -8.24
C PRO A 146 0.89 0.32 -9.30
N LYS A 147 1.30 0.58 -10.55
CA LYS A 147 0.39 0.90 -11.65
C LYS A 147 -0.51 -0.27 -12.06
N LEU A 148 -0.09 -1.51 -11.81
CA LEU A 148 -0.95 -2.70 -11.96
C LEU A 148 -1.74 -2.99 -10.68
N ASN A 149 -1.82 -2.03 -9.76
CA ASN A 149 -2.53 -2.20 -8.49
C ASN A 149 -2.06 -3.45 -7.72
N PHE A 150 -0.76 -3.77 -7.81
CA PHE A 150 -0.11 -4.96 -7.22
C PHE A 150 -0.65 -6.31 -7.72
N LEU A 151 -1.29 -6.34 -8.89
CA LEU A 151 -1.81 -7.58 -9.46
C LEU A 151 -0.65 -8.57 -9.71
N PRO A 152 -0.75 -9.82 -9.25
CA PRO A 152 0.17 -10.88 -9.63
C PRO A 152 0.12 -11.12 -11.14
N VAL A 153 1.27 -11.01 -11.81
CA VAL A 153 1.39 -11.17 -13.27
C VAL A 153 2.52 -12.14 -13.62
N PRO A 154 2.47 -12.79 -14.80
CA PRO A 154 3.51 -13.76 -15.22
C PRO A 154 4.93 -13.19 -15.28
N GLU A 155 5.08 -11.89 -15.52
CA GLU A 155 6.35 -11.17 -15.56
C GLU A 155 6.84 -10.67 -14.19
N ASP A 156 6.16 -10.99 -13.10
CA ASP A 156 6.61 -10.65 -11.74
C ASP A 156 8.05 -11.12 -11.51
N VAL A 157 8.83 -10.28 -10.87
CA VAL A 157 10.23 -10.55 -10.58
C VAL A 157 10.40 -11.02 -9.15
N CYS A 158 11.01 -12.18 -9.01
CA CYS A 158 11.28 -12.81 -7.71
C CYS A 158 12.58 -12.27 -7.11
N ILE A 159 12.58 -12.00 -5.81
CA ILE A 159 13.79 -11.71 -5.02
C ILE A 159 14.10 -12.93 -4.15
N PRO A 160 15.30 -13.58 -4.29
CA PRO A 160 15.67 -14.71 -3.47
C PRO A 160 15.77 -14.36 -1.98
N ARG A 161 15.37 -15.30 -1.11
CA ARG A 161 15.46 -15.13 0.35
C ARG A 161 16.86 -14.72 0.83
N ALA A 162 17.93 -15.29 0.24
CA ALA A 162 19.30 -14.95 0.60
C ALA A 162 19.61 -13.46 0.37
N THR A 163 19.11 -12.88 -0.72
CA THR A 163 19.25 -11.44 -1.03
C THR A 163 18.45 -10.58 -0.04
N ILE A 164 17.23 -11.00 0.26
CA ILE A 164 16.37 -10.33 1.25
C ILE A 164 17.06 -10.28 2.62
N GLN A 165 17.60 -11.39 3.08
CA GLN A 165 18.29 -11.49 4.37
C GLN A 165 19.60 -10.72 4.39
N LYS A 166 20.40 -10.78 3.31
CA LYS A 166 21.69 -10.09 3.20
C LYS A 166 21.54 -8.57 3.29
N LEU A 167 20.48 -8.01 2.70
CA LEU A 167 20.24 -6.57 2.63
C LEU A 167 19.16 -6.10 3.59
N HIS A 168 18.69 -6.96 4.50
CA HIS A 168 17.63 -6.66 5.48
C HIS A 168 16.39 -6.00 4.85
N LEU A 169 16.01 -6.47 3.65
CA LEU A 169 14.87 -5.90 2.93
C LEU A 169 13.57 -6.20 3.66
N ARG A 170 12.63 -5.25 3.62
CA ARG A 170 11.34 -5.36 4.30
C ARG A 170 10.17 -5.16 3.32
N PRO A 171 8.99 -5.77 3.58
CA PRO A 171 7.80 -5.57 2.76
C PRO A 171 7.46 -4.10 2.60
N GLY A 172 6.96 -3.73 1.43
CA GLY A 172 6.60 -2.36 1.09
C GLY A 172 7.77 -1.46 0.68
N GLN A 173 9.03 -1.93 0.79
CA GLN A 173 10.17 -1.18 0.24
C GLN A 173 10.13 -1.14 -1.28
N GLN A 174 10.50 -0.02 -1.84
CA GLN A 174 10.71 0.17 -3.27
C GLN A 174 12.11 -0.31 -3.64
N ILE A 175 12.18 -1.32 -4.48
CA ILE A 175 13.42 -1.99 -4.89
C ILE A 175 13.53 -1.92 -6.40
N GLY A 176 14.67 -1.48 -6.89
CA GLY A 176 15.01 -1.48 -8.32
C GLY A 176 16.26 -2.30 -8.59
N GLY A 177 16.35 -2.88 -9.79
CA GLY A 177 17.53 -3.64 -10.15
C GLY A 177 17.48 -4.30 -11.50
N LYS A 178 18.54 -5.07 -11.79
CA LYS A 178 18.68 -5.83 -13.03
C LYS A 178 18.09 -7.22 -12.88
N ILE A 179 17.44 -7.68 -13.94
CA ILE A 179 16.78 -8.98 -14.01
C ILE A 179 17.71 -9.98 -14.72
N ARG A 180 17.65 -11.24 -14.31
CA ARG A 180 18.21 -12.37 -15.01
C ARG A 180 17.17 -13.42 -15.38
N LEU A 181 17.52 -14.28 -16.30
CA LEU A 181 16.73 -15.46 -16.63
C LEU A 181 16.64 -16.43 -15.45
N PRO A 182 15.51 -17.13 -15.32
CA PRO A 182 15.38 -18.20 -14.33
C PRO A 182 16.36 -19.35 -14.61
N ARG A 183 16.95 -19.91 -13.55
CA ARG A 183 17.75 -21.15 -13.59
C ARG A 183 16.84 -22.38 -13.60
N GLU A 184 17.42 -23.60 -13.75
CA GLU A 184 16.65 -24.84 -13.95
C GLU A 184 15.52 -25.13 -12.95
N ARG A 185 15.61 -24.58 -11.73
CA ARG A 185 14.56 -24.78 -10.69
C ARG A 185 13.71 -23.55 -10.44
N GLU A 186 13.95 -22.46 -11.14
CA GLU A 186 13.22 -21.20 -11.00
C GLU A 186 12.21 -21.08 -12.15
N LYS A 187 11.01 -20.60 -11.87
CA LYS A 187 9.94 -20.46 -12.88
C LYS A 187 9.75 -19.02 -13.35
N LEU A 188 10.07 -18.06 -12.50
CA LEU A 188 9.86 -16.63 -12.71
C LEU A 188 11.19 -15.92 -13.01
N LEU A 189 11.10 -14.71 -13.53
CA LEU A 189 12.23 -13.79 -13.64
C LEU A 189 12.80 -13.52 -12.25
N VAL A 190 14.11 -13.34 -12.15
CA VAL A 190 14.78 -13.15 -10.85
C VAL A 190 15.57 -11.86 -10.85
N LEU A 191 15.47 -11.10 -9.78
CA LEU A 191 16.31 -9.94 -9.55
C LEU A 191 17.72 -10.40 -9.20
N ASP A 192 18.66 -10.13 -10.09
CA ASP A 192 20.07 -10.55 -9.97
C ASP A 192 20.90 -9.56 -9.17
N GLU A 193 20.77 -8.28 -9.53
CA GLU A 193 21.51 -7.19 -8.91
C GLU A 193 20.52 -6.09 -8.48
N ILE A 194 20.55 -5.73 -7.20
CA ILE A 194 19.79 -4.59 -6.69
C ILE A 194 20.60 -3.32 -6.92
N THR A 195 20.04 -2.39 -7.65
CA THR A 195 20.67 -1.11 -7.97
C THR A 195 20.10 0.05 -7.16
N LEU A 196 18.84 -0.10 -6.70
CA LEU A 196 18.15 0.93 -5.94
C LEU A 196 17.35 0.32 -4.76
N ILE A 197 17.44 0.97 -3.60
CA ILE A 197 16.57 0.75 -2.44
C ILE A 197 16.01 2.12 -2.06
N GLU A 198 14.69 2.29 -2.11
CA GLU A 198 14.02 3.58 -1.86
C GLU A 198 14.62 4.74 -2.69
N GLY A 199 14.99 4.46 -3.93
CA GLY A 199 15.59 5.43 -4.86
C GLY A 199 17.07 5.74 -4.62
N GLN A 200 17.75 5.07 -3.67
CA GLN A 200 19.15 5.24 -3.35
C GLN A 200 19.98 4.00 -3.74
N PRO A 201 21.23 4.14 -4.20
CA PRO A 201 22.12 2.99 -4.37
C PRO A 201 22.31 2.21 -3.07
N PRO A 202 22.45 0.87 -3.11
CA PRO A 202 22.60 0.05 -1.90
C PRO A 202 23.78 0.45 -0.99
N GLU A 203 24.85 1.00 -1.55
CA GLU A 203 26.03 1.45 -0.82
C GLU A 203 25.77 2.73 0.00
N GLN A 204 24.76 3.52 -0.41
CA GLN A 204 24.35 4.77 0.26
C GLN A 204 23.12 4.55 1.14
N TRP A 205 22.49 3.38 1.01
CA TRP A 205 21.30 3.06 1.78
C TRP A 205 21.64 2.85 3.26
N THR A 206 21.05 3.69 4.09
CA THR A 206 21.09 3.51 5.55
C THR A 206 19.73 3.07 6.02
N GLU A 207 19.66 1.92 6.66
CA GLU A 207 18.40 1.37 7.18
C GLU A 207 17.81 2.31 8.25
N PRO A 208 16.59 2.85 8.02
CA PRO A 208 15.93 3.69 9.01
C PRO A 208 15.42 2.87 10.19
N PRO A 209 15.13 3.51 11.33
CA PRO A 209 14.47 2.86 12.45
C PRO A 209 13.19 2.15 12.00
N ASP A 210 12.94 0.98 12.57
CA ASP A 210 11.74 0.21 12.32
C ASP A 210 10.48 0.97 12.78
N PHE A 211 9.44 1.00 11.96
CA PHE A 211 8.19 1.70 12.27
C PHE A 211 7.62 1.36 13.64
N GLU A 212 7.70 0.09 14.05
CA GLU A 212 7.18 -0.37 15.33
C GLU A 212 8.02 0.15 16.54
N LYS A 213 9.22 0.65 16.28
CA LYS A 213 10.12 1.22 17.31
C LYS A 213 10.02 2.74 17.42
N LEU A 214 9.35 3.39 16.48
CA LEU A 214 9.14 4.83 16.51
C LEU A 214 8.29 5.24 17.72
N THR A 215 8.65 6.36 18.35
CA THR A 215 7.97 6.89 19.54
C THR A 215 6.65 7.58 19.13
N PRO A 216 5.47 7.03 19.50
CA PRO A 216 4.20 7.63 19.10
C PRO A 216 3.87 8.87 19.92
N GLN A 217 3.45 9.93 19.24
CA GLN A 217 2.93 11.16 19.83
C GLN A 217 1.44 11.35 19.51
N TYR A 218 0.79 12.26 20.26
CA TYR A 218 -0.54 12.74 19.88
C TYR A 218 -0.50 13.41 18.52
N PRO A 219 -1.62 13.38 17.75
CA PRO A 219 -1.71 14.12 16.51
C PRO A 219 -1.38 15.59 16.72
N GLN A 220 -0.42 16.09 15.96
CA GLN A 220 0.03 17.47 15.95
C GLN A 220 0.25 17.93 14.51
N GLY A 221 0.33 19.24 14.27
CA GLY A 221 0.46 19.72 12.92
C GLY A 221 -0.84 19.47 12.13
N ARG A 222 -1.73 20.44 12.19
CA ARG A 222 -3.04 20.38 11.52
C ARG A 222 -2.89 20.20 10.02
N ILE A 223 -3.64 19.26 9.44
CA ILE A 223 -3.83 19.10 8.01
C ILE A 223 -5.01 19.97 7.62
N MET A 224 -4.72 21.21 7.22
CA MET A 224 -5.74 22.19 6.82
C MET A 224 -6.45 21.75 5.55
N LEU A 225 -7.77 21.73 5.57
CA LEU A 225 -8.59 21.39 4.42
C LEU A 225 -9.18 22.64 3.75
N GLU A 226 -9.40 23.69 4.50
CA GLU A 226 -9.88 24.97 3.97
C GLU A 226 -8.91 25.52 2.94
N ASN A 227 -9.44 25.89 1.77
CA ASN A 227 -8.70 26.63 0.76
C ASN A 227 -9.64 27.56 0.00
N PRO A 228 -9.34 28.88 -0.03
CA PRO A 228 -10.16 29.84 -0.76
C PRO A 228 -10.25 29.58 -2.27
N LYS A 229 -9.31 28.82 -2.84
CA LYS A 229 -9.32 28.46 -4.27
C LYS A 229 -10.27 27.33 -4.60
N THR A 230 -10.53 26.43 -3.65
CA THR A 230 -11.44 25.29 -3.84
C THR A 230 -12.85 25.60 -3.42
N ASP A 231 -13.05 26.63 -2.58
CA ASP A 231 -14.33 27.11 -2.03
C ASP A 231 -15.25 25.96 -1.53
N SER A 232 -14.64 24.91 -0.97
CA SER A 232 -15.37 23.74 -0.49
C SER A 232 -15.96 23.98 0.90
N ILE A 233 -17.30 24.09 0.97
CA ILE A 233 -18.04 24.18 2.23
C ILE A 233 -17.79 22.96 3.09
N SER A 234 -17.70 21.76 2.49
CA SER A 234 -17.44 20.52 3.22
C SER A 234 -16.05 20.52 3.88
N ALA A 235 -15.01 20.96 3.17
CA ALA A 235 -13.66 21.07 3.72
C ALA A 235 -13.61 22.07 4.89
N ARG A 236 -14.25 23.23 4.75
CA ARG A 236 -14.38 24.23 5.80
C ARG A 236 -15.14 23.72 7.02
N ALA A 237 -16.26 23.01 6.80
CA ALA A 237 -17.04 22.41 7.88
C ALA A 237 -16.24 21.36 8.65
N VAL A 238 -15.49 20.48 7.96
CA VAL A 238 -14.62 19.47 8.60
C VAL A 238 -13.55 20.13 9.45
N ASP A 239 -12.89 21.18 8.96
CA ASP A 239 -11.88 21.92 9.71
C ASP A 239 -12.39 22.54 11.01
N LEU A 240 -13.69 22.93 11.07
CA LEU A 240 -14.32 23.50 12.26
C LEU A 240 -14.86 22.44 13.22
N LEU A 241 -15.36 21.32 12.70
CA LEU A 241 -16.07 20.30 13.48
C LEU A 241 -15.20 19.13 13.90
N ALA A 242 -14.26 18.73 13.04
CA ALA A 242 -13.39 17.60 13.27
C ALA A 242 -12.02 17.85 12.60
N PRO A 243 -11.18 18.73 13.16
CA PRO A 243 -9.89 19.06 12.59
C PRO A 243 -9.04 17.80 12.48
N LEU A 244 -8.30 17.70 11.39
CA LEU A 244 -7.44 16.56 11.07
C LEU A 244 -5.99 16.91 11.41
N GLY A 245 -5.33 16.07 12.20
CA GLY A 245 -3.90 16.22 12.55
C GLY A 245 -3.04 15.12 11.94
N ARG A 246 -1.75 15.39 11.78
CA ARG A 246 -0.77 14.38 11.37
C ARG A 246 -0.71 13.28 12.43
N GLY A 247 -0.87 12.02 12.00
CA GLY A 247 -0.98 10.88 12.91
C GLY A 247 -2.40 10.56 13.40
N GLN A 248 -3.44 11.21 12.85
CA GLN A 248 -4.83 11.00 13.23
C GLN A 248 -5.34 9.61 12.88
N ARG A 249 -6.14 9.02 13.77
CA ARG A 249 -6.98 7.83 13.52
C ARG A 249 -8.44 8.27 13.47
N GLY A 250 -8.90 8.63 12.27
CA GLY A 250 -10.24 9.18 12.08
C GLY A 250 -11.22 8.16 11.50
N LEU A 251 -12.45 8.18 11.99
CA LEU A 251 -13.57 7.44 11.43
C LEU A 251 -14.57 8.41 10.81
N ILE A 252 -14.92 8.21 9.54
CA ILE A 252 -16.10 8.80 8.90
C ILE A 252 -17.23 7.79 9.03
N VAL A 253 -18.12 8.04 9.96
CA VAL A 253 -19.26 7.18 10.28
C VAL A 253 -20.43 7.54 9.39
N ALA A 254 -20.87 6.61 8.55
CA ALA A 254 -21.81 6.94 7.49
C ALA A 254 -22.88 5.86 7.30
N PRO A 255 -24.16 6.20 7.36
CA PRO A 255 -25.22 5.37 6.79
C PRO A 255 -25.05 5.23 5.25
N PRO A 256 -25.69 4.25 4.62
CA PRO A 256 -25.67 4.15 3.16
C PRO A 256 -26.29 5.38 2.48
N ARG A 257 -25.66 5.84 1.37
CA ARG A 257 -26.16 6.92 0.48
C ARG A 257 -26.24 8.32 1.09
N VAL A 258 -25.36 8.64 2.03
CA VAL A 258 -25.31 9.99 2.67
C VAL A 258 -24.23 10.92 2.08
N GLY A 259 -23.60 10.55 0.96
CA GLY A 259 -22.57 11.37 0.32
C GLY A 259 -21.14 11.12 0.83
N LYS A 260 -20.89 9.95 1.45
CA LYS A 260 -19.59 9.53 1.98
C LYS A 260 -18.46 9.69 0.96
N THR A 261 -18.60 9.13 -0.24
CA THR A 261 -17.59 9.17 -1.30
C THR A 261 -17.30 10.58 -1.79
N ILE A 262 -18.33 11.44 -1.84
CA ILE A 262 -18.18 12.86 -2.20
C ILE A 262 -17.33 13.58 -1.14
N LEU A 263 -17.62 13.37 0.13
CA LEU A 263 -16.85 13.98 1.21
C LEU A 263 -15.39 13.53 1.21
N LEU A 264 -15.11 12.22 1.02
CA LEU A 264 -13.75 11.70 0.88
C LEU A 264 -13.00 12.36 -0.29
N LYS A 265 -13.69 12.54 -1.43
CA LYS A 265 -13.12 13.16 -2.62
C LYS A 265 -12.77 14.64 -2.35
N GLU A 266 -13.63 15.39 -1.66
CA GLU A 266 -13.36 16.78 -1.28
C GLU A 266 -12.18 16.88 -0.30
N ILE A 267 -12.11 15.99 0.69
CA ILE A 267 -10.97 15.90 1.62
C ILE A 267 -9.68 15.60 0.86
N ALA A 268 -9.70 14.61 -0.05
CA ALA A 268 -8.53 14.25 -0.84
C ALA A 268 -8.03 15.42 -1.71
N LYS A 269 -8.94 16.11 -2.41
CA LYS A 269 -8.62 17.31 -3.20
C LYS A 269 -8.03 18.44 -2.33
N ALA A 270 -8.61 18.67 -1.16
CA ALA A 270 -8.11 19.67 -0.23
C ALA A 270 -6.71 19.36 0.26
N ILE A 271 -6.42 18.11 0.64
CA ILE A 271 -5.08 17.68 1.05
C ILE A 271 -4.08 17.87 -0.09
N ARG A 272 -4.41 17.46 -1.31
CA ARG A 272 -3.49 17.62 -2.46
C ARG A 272 -3.16 19.08 -2.78
N VAL A 273 -4.12 19.97 -2.64
CA VAL A 273 -3.93 21.41 -2.92
C VAL A 273 -3.14 22.09 -1.81
N ASN A 274 -3.46 21.78 -0.53
CA ASN A 274 -2.87 22.47 0.61
C ASN A 274 -1.55 21.87 1.07
N HIS A 275 -1.36 20.56 0.87
CA HIS A 275 -0.25 19.77 1.39
C HIS A 275 0.37 18.88 0.30
N PRO A 276 1.00 19.47 -0.74
CA PRO A 276 1.61 18.70 -1.83
C PRO A 276 2.75 17.79 -1.36
N GLU A 277 3.35 18.07 -0.19
CA GLU A 277 4.40 17.28 0.44
C GLU A 277 3.88 15.97 1.05
N ILE A 278 2.59 15.89 1.38
CA ILE A 278 1.98 14.68 1.95
C ILE A 278 1.80 13.61 0.88
N VAL A 279 2.25 12.41 1.19
CA VAL A 279 1.94 11.23 0.36
C VAL A 279 0.49 10.80 0.63
N LEU A 280 -0.39 11.12 -0.31
CA LEU A 280 -1.81 10.77 -0.21
C LEU A 280 -2.09 9.45 -0.93
N ILE A 281 -2.68 8.51 -0.20
CA ILE A 281 -3.08 7.19 -0.69
C ILE A 281 -4.59 7.02 -0.50
N LEU A 282 -5.31 6.70 -1.57
CA LEU A 282 -6.68 6.21 -1.52
C LEU A 282 -6.67 4.68 -1.58
N LEU A 283 -7.25 4.04 -0.56
CA LEU A 283 -7.43 2.59 -0.52
C LEU A 283 -8.92 2.26 -0.57
N LEU A 284 -9.37 1.78 -1.73
CA LEU A 284 -10.75 1.46 -2.03
C LEU A 284 -10.96 -0.06 -1.93
N VAL A 285 -11.73 -0.49 -0.94
CA VAL A 285 -11.89 -1.90 -0.60
C VAL A 285 -13.29 -2.37 -0.97
N ASP A 286 -13.37 -3.37 -1.87
CA ASP A 286 -14.64 -3.94 -2.32
C ASP A 286 -15.56 -2.85 -2.94
N GLU A 287 -14.96 -1.94 -3.73
CA GLU A 287 -15.68 -0.82 -4.35
C GLU A 287 -15.98 -1.10 -5.83
N ARG A 288 -16.85 -0.30 -6.44
CA ARG A 288 -17.27 -0.47 -7.83
C ARG A 288 -16.21 0.05 -8.79
N PRO A 289 -15.94 -0.65 -9.90
CA PRO A 289 -14.96 -0.22 -10.91
C PRO A 289 -15.21 1.19 -11.45
N GLU A 290 -16.49 1.58 -11.64
CA GLU A 290 -16.86 2.92 -12.09
C GLU A 290 -16.49 4.01 -11.08
N GLU A 291 -16.64 3.76 -9.76
CA GLU A 291 -16.25 4.71 -8.70
C GLU A 291 -14.72 4.85 -8.63
N VAL A 292 -13.98 3.75 -8.78
CA VAL A 292 -12.51 3.77 -8.86
C VAL A 292 -12.03 4.59 -10.06
N THR A 293 -12.67 4.41 -11.22
CA THR A 293 -12.32 5.13 -12.45
C THR A 293 -12.56 6.63 -12.30
N ASP A 294 -13.69 7.02 -11.69
CA ASP A 294 -14.04 8.42 -11.44
C ASP A 294 -13.02 9.10 -10.52
N LEU A 295 -12.65 8.44 -9.42
CA LEU A 295 -11.65 8.94 -8.48
C LEU A 295 -10.26 9.08 -9.13
N ASN A 296 -9.83 8.10 -9.94
CA ASN A 296 -8.57 8.17 -10.68
C ASN A 296 -8.48 9.34 -11.66
N ARG A 297 -9.62 9.77 -12.22
CA ARG A 297 -9.68 10.91 -13.15
C ARG A 297 -9.67 12.26 -12.45
N GLU A 298 -10.19 12.30 -11.22
CA GLU A 298 -10.42 13.57 -10.55
C GLU A 298 -9.38 13.94 -9.49
N ILE A 299 -8.64 12.95 -8.96
CA ILE A 299 -7.70 13.17 -7.88
C ILE A 299 -6.32 12.67 -8.29
N ASP A 300 -5.34 13.56 -8.27
CA ASP A 300 -3.94 13.22 -8.48
C ASP A 300 -3.32 12.67 -7.19
N CYS A 301 -3.51 11.36 -6.93
CA CYS A 301 -2.93 10.65 -5.80
C CYS A 301 -2.70 9.17 -6.12
N GLN A 302 -2.08 8.43 -5.20
CA GLN A 302 -1.94 6.98 -5.35
C GLN A 302 -3.27 6.31 -5.00
N ILE A 303 -3.91 5.64 -5.96
CA ILE A 303 -5.16 4.93 -5.74
C ILE A 303 -4.93 3.43 -5.90
N TYR A 304 -5.24 2.68 -4.85
CA TYR A 304 -5.22 1.23 -4.83
C TYR A 304 -6.61 0.71 -4.50
N SER A 305 -7.02 -0.33 -5.19
CA SER A 305 -8.38 -0.85 -5.06
C SER A 305 -8.45 -2.37 -5.10
N SER A 306 -9.49 -2.89 -4.51
CA SER A 306 -10.02 -4.22 -4.80
C SER A 306 -11.48 -4.07 -5.17
N ASN A 307 -11.89 -4.74 -6.25
CA ASN A 307 -13.27 -4.70 -6.72
C ASN A 307 -14.10 -5.82 -6.06
N PHE A 308 -15.41 -5.67 -6.07
CA PHE A 308 -16.34 -6.61 -5.44
C PHE A 308 -16.40 -8.00 -6.12
N ASP A 309 -15.94 -8.10 -7.36
CA ASP A 309 -15.85 -9.32 -8.18
C ASP A 309 -14.50 -10.04 -8.05
N GLU A 310 -13.53 -9.42 -7.36
CA GLU A 310 -12.23 -10.02 -7.11
C GLU A 310 -12.24 -10.98 -5.91
N ASN A 311 -11.24 -11.86 -5.86
CA ASN A 311 -11.07 -12.77 -4.73
C ASN A 311 -10.75 -11.99 -3.44
N ILE A 312 -11.35 -12.42 -2.32
CA ILE A 312 -11.12 -11.85 -0.99
C ILE A 312 -9.63 -11.80 -0.60
N HIS A 313 -8.84 -12.79 -1.03
CA HIS A 313 -7.38 -12.76 -0.81
C HIS A 313 -6.73 -11.53 -1.43
N ARG A 314 -7.23 -11.09 -2.59
CA ARG A 314 -6.75 -9.91 -3.29
C ARG A 314 -6.99 -8.64 -2.48
N LEU A 315 -8.18 -8.50 -1.92
CA LEU A 315 -8.55 -7.40 -1.03
C LEU A 315 -7.56 -7.24 0.14
N VAL A 316 -7.25 -8.36 0.80
CA VAL A 316 -6.32 -8.37 1.93
C VAL A 316 -4.90 -8.08 1.49
N GLN A 317 -4.44 -8.67 0.39
CA GLN A 317 -3.12 -8.44 -0.19
C GLN A 317 -2.86 -6.94 -0.47
N VAL A 318 -3.78 -6.28 -1.17
CA VAL A 318 -3.66 -4.85 -1.48
C VAL A 318 -3.58 -4.02 -0.21
N ALA A 319 -4.47 -4.29 0.76
CA ALA A 319 -4.52 -3.54 2.00
C ALA A 319 -3.23 -3.73 2.83
N GLU A 320 -2.73 -4.96 2.94
CA GLU A 320 -1.48 -5.25 3.68
C GLU A 320 -0.28 -4.58 3.01
N LEU A 321 -0.16 -4.64 1.67
CA LEU A 321 0.97 -4.04 0.96
C LEU A 321 0.95 -2.50 1.02
N VAL A 322 -0.24 -1.89 0.92
CA VAL A 322 -0.42 -0.43 1.10
C VAL A 322 0.02 -0.01 2.49
N LEU A 323 -0.38 -0.75 3.54
CA LEU A 323 0.05 -0.45 4.90
C LEU A 323 1.56 -0.57 5.07
N GLU A 324 2.17 -1.64 4.57
CA GLU A 324 3.62 -1.83 4.64
C GLU A 324 4.35 -0.73 3.87
N ARG A 325 3.86 -0.33 2.69
CA ARG A 325 4.40 0.83 1.96
C ARG A 325 4.32 2.12 2.77
N ALA A 326 3.17 2.40 3.37
CA ALA A 326 2.98 3.58 4.20
C ALA A 326 3.96 3.61 5.38
N LYS A 327 4.18 2.47 6.05
CA LYS A 327 5.18 2.36 7.12
C LYS A 327 6.60 2.69 6.64
N ARG A 328 7.01 2.16 5.47
CA ARG A 328 8.34 2.48 4.88
C ARG A 328 8.51 3.98 4.64
N LEU A 329 7.46 4.63 4.14
CA LEU A 329 7.48 6.08 3.90
C LEU A 329 7.62 6.88 5.21
N VAL A 330 6.92 6.46 6.28
CA VAL A 330 7.05 7.12 7.60
C VAL A 330 8.44 6.93 8.19
N GLU A 331 9.04 5.75 8.06
CA GLU A 331 10.44 5.51 8.46
C GLU A 331 11.43 6.44 7.74
N LEU A 332 11.09 6.85 6.52
CA LEU A 332 11.81 7.87 5.75
C LEU A 332 11.40 9.31 6.12
N LYS A 333 10.72 9.50 7.26
CA LYS A 333 10.26 10.79 7.78
C LYS A 333 9.26 11.51 6.87
N LYS A 334 8.52 10.79 6.02
CA LYS A 334 7.46 11.37 5.21
C LYS A 334 6.14 11.35 5.96
N ASP A 335 5.30 12.34 5.70
CA ASP A 335 3.92 12.36 6.16
C ASP A 335 3.04 11.64 5.14
N VAL A 336 2.28 10.65 5.62
CA VAL A 336 1.42 9.80 4.81
C VAL A 336 -0.02 9.91 5.30
N VAL A 337 -0.95 10.09 4.38
CA VAL A 337 -2.38 10.02 4.65
C VAL A 337 -3.00 8.88 3.84
N ILE A 338 -3.63 7.94 4.53
CA ILE A 338 -4.45 6.89 3.90
C ILE A 338 -5.92 7.24 4.10
N LEU A 339 -6.64 7.44 3.00
CA LEU A 339 -8.10 7.51 2.98
C LEU A 339 -8.63 6.12 2.62
N LEU A 340 -9.27 5.44 3.58
CA LEU A 340 -9.73 4.06 3.43
C LEU A 340 -11.26 4.01 3.26
N ASP A 341 -11.73 3.53 2.16
CA ASP A 341 -13.15 3.24 1.91
C ASP A 341 -13.35 1.75 1.60
N SER A 342 -13.78 0.90 2.54
CA SER A 342 -14.14 1.15 3.94
C SER A 342 -13.51 0.14 4.91
N ILE A 343 -13.30 0.54 6.16
CA ILE A 343 -12.83 -0.35 7.21
C ILE A 343 -13.83 -1.48 7.50
N THR A 344 -15.12 -1.23 7.32
CA THR A 344 -16.18 -2.23 7.46
C THR A 344 -16.01 -3.36 6.45
N ARG A 345 -15.79 -3.02 5.18
CA ARG A 345 -15.59 -4.02 4.11
C ARG A 345 -14.25 -4.74 4.27
N LEU A 346 -13.18 -4.04 4.65
CA LEU A 346 -11.90 -4.66 4.99
C LEU A 346 -12.06 -5.68 6.11
N SER A 347 -12.79 -5.34 7.16
CA SER A 347 -13.06 -6.25 8.29
C SER A 347 -13.89 -7.46 7.89
N ARG A 348 -14.88 -7.28 7.03
CA ARG A 348 -15.67 -8.39 6.45
C ARG A 348 -14.78 -9.33 5.64
N GLY A 349 -13.85 -8.78 4.83
CA GLY A 349 -12.88 -9.56 4.07
C GLY A 349 -12.02 -10.44 4.98
N TYR A 350 -11.44 -9.86 6.04
CA TYR A 350 -10.67 -10.65 7.02
C TYR A 350 -11.51 -11.69 7.76
N ASN A 351 -12.80 -11.41 8.02
CA ASN A 351 -13.68 -12.37 8.66
C ASN A 351 -14.00 -13.56 7.74
N ALA A 352 -14.19 -13.30 6.44
CA ALA A 352 -14.46 -14.35 5.47
C ALA A 352 -13.24 -15.28 5.22
N LEU A 353 -12.01 -14.81 5.49
CA LEU A 353 -10.79 -15.63 5.41
C LEU A 353 -10.54 -16.48 6.67
N GLN A 354 -11.35 -16.33 7.72
CA GLN A 354 -11.17 -17.18 8.90
C GLN A 354 -11.63 -18.61 8.62
N PRO A 355 -10.95 -19.63 9.17
CA PRO A 355 -11.25 -21.04 8.88
C PRO A 355 -12.59 -21.55 9.48
N GLY A 356 -13.43 -20.70 10.06
CA GLY A 356 -14.74 -21.08 10.61
C GLY A 356 -14.69 -21.97 11.85
N LYS A 357 -13.53 -22.09 12.50
CA LYS A 357 -13.29 -22.95 13.68
C LYS A 357 -13.14 -22.14 14.98
N GLY A 358 -13.23 -20.81 14.89
CA GLY A 358 -13.00 -19.91 16.00
C GLY A 358 -14.25 -19.67 16.85
N ARG A 359 -14.04 -19.01 18.01
CA ARG A 359 -15.12 -18.50 18.85
C ARG A 359 -15.79 -17.33 18.13
N THR A 360 -17.07 -17.44 17.86
CA THR A 360 -17.84 -16.41 17.14
C THR A 360 -18.41 -15.39 18.13
N MET A 361 -18.21 -14.11 17.88
CA MET A 361 -18.85 -13.00 18.57
C MET A 361 -20.28 -12.78 18.06
N SER A 362 -21.04 -11.86 18.67
CA SER A 362 -22.34 -11.46 18.14
C SER A 362 -22.20 -10.96 16.68
N GLY A 363 -23.22 -11.17 15.85
CA GLY A 363 -23.19 -10.76 14.45
C GLY A 363 -22.34 -11.64 13.50
N GLY A 364 -21.85 -12.81 13.95
CA GLY A 364 -21.14 -13.75 13.09
C GLY A 364 -19.67 -13.40 12.82
N VAL A 365 -19.07 -12.57 13.66
CA VAL A 365 -17.64 -12.18 13.56
C VAL A 365 -16.80 -13.16 14.38
N GLU A 366 -15.79 -13.77 13.79
CA GLU A 366 -14.80 -14.53 14.54
C GLU A 366 -13.92 -13.62 15.41
N SER A 367 -13.63 -14.03 16.65
CA SER A 367 -12.88 -13.22 17.61
C SER A 367 -11.50 -12.75 17.14
N LYS A 368 -10.89 -13.48 16.23
CA LYS A 368 -9.58 -13.14 15.64
C LYS A 368 -9.67 -12.32 14.36
N ALA A 369 -10.84 -12.24 13.74
CA ALA A 369 -11.04 -11.58 12.43
C ALA A 369 -10.68 -10.10 12.45
N LEU A 370 -10.95 -9.41 13.57
CA LEU A 370 -10.71 -7.97 13.69
C LEU A 370 -9.30 -7.60 14.14
N LEU A 371 -8.43 -8.55 14.48
CA LEU A 371 -7.07 -8.26 14.95
C LEU A 371 -6.23 -7.53 13.91
N LYS A 372 -6.20 -8.02 12.66
CA LYS A 372 -5.44 -7.39 11.57
C LYS A 372 -6.02 -6.04 11.15
N PRO A 373 -7.36 -5.88 10.92
CA PRO A 373 -7.98 -4.58 10.67
C PRO A 373 -7.72 -3.56 11.79
N LYS A 374 -7.80 -3.96 13.06
CA LYS A 374 -7.45 -3.10 14.20
C LYS A 374 -5.98 -2.70 14.19
N LYS A 375 -5.07 -3.64 13.86
CA LYS A 375 -3.64 -3.33 13.71
C LYS A 375 -3.41 -2.35 12.56
N PHE A 376 -4.13 -2.52 11.44
CA PHE A 376 -4.10 -1.60 10.31
C PHE A 376 -4.46 -0.17 10.76
N PHE A 377 -5.65 0.01 11.31
CA PHE A 377 -6.15 1.32 11.75
C PHE A 377 -5.34 1.89 12.92
N GLY A 378 -4.94 1.04 13.86
CA GLY A 378 -4.11 1.40 15.00
C GLY A 378 -2.66 1.76 14.65
N SER A 379 -2.21 1.51 13.43
CA SER A 379 -0.87 1.90 12.96
C SER A 379 -0.74 3.42 12.80
N ALA A 380 -1.86 4.15 12.63
CA ALA A 380 -1.83 5.60 12.52
C ALA A 380 -1.20 6.23 13.78
N ARG A 381 -0.15 7.01 13.58
CA ARG A 381 0.62 7.70 14.62
C ARG A 381 1.41 8.87 14.06
N ASN A 382 1.65 9.86 14.88
CA ASN A 382 2.68 10.86 14.66
C ASN A 382 3.96 10.36 15.36
N ALA A 383 5.11 10.41 14.72
CA ALA A 383 6.38 9.93 15.27
C ALA A 383 7.26 11.09 15.75
N GLU A 384 7.84 10.94 16.94
CA GLU A 384 8.77 11.94 17.50
C GLU A 384 10.02 12.11 16.64
N GLU A 385 10.48 11.03 16.05
CA GLU A 385 11.65 11.00 15.16
C GLU A 385 11.41 11.68 13.80
N GLY A 386 10.16 12.03 13.53
CA GLY A 386 9.69 12.64 12.29
C GLY A 386 8.91 11.68 11.40
N GLY A 387 8.05 12.24 10.56
CA GLY A 387 7.09 11.49 9.76
C GLY A 387 5.80 11.14 10.52
N SER A 388 4.72 10.95 9.78
CA SER A 388 3.43 10.58 10.36
C SER A 388 2.63 9.66 9.45
N LEU A 389 1.82 8.78 10.05
CA LEU A 389 0.80 8.02 9.36
C LEU A 389 -0.58 8.45 9.87
N THR A 390 -1.34 9.09 9.02
CA THR A 390 -2.75 9.45 9.26
C THR A 390 -3.65 8.48 8.53
N ILE A 391 -4.65 7.91 9.19
CA ILE A 391 -5.64 7.03 8.55
C ILE A 391 -7.02 7.60 8.82
N LEU A 392 -7.72 7.96 7.75
CA LEU A 392 -9.12 8.36 7.78
C LEU A 392 -9.93 7.26 7.08
N ALA A 393 -10.68 6.50 7.87
CA ALA A 393 -11.41 5.33 7.37
C ALA A 393 -12.92 5.54 7.45
N THR A 394 -13.65 5.11 6.43
CA THR A 394 -15.11 5.11 6.49
C THR A 394 -15.62 3.87 7.21
N ALA A 395 -16.56 4.05 8.10
CA ALA A 395 -17.29 3.00 8.81
C ALA A 395 -18.77 3.04 8.44
N LEU A 396 -19.29 1.91 7.98
CA LEU A 396 -20.71 1.80 7.58
C LEU A 396 -21.56 1.45 8.80
N ILE A 397 -22.63 2.22 9.00
CA ILE A 397 -23.65 2.02 10.03
C ILE A 397 -25.04 1.94 9.39
N GLU A 398 -26.06 1.53 10.15
CA GLU A 398 -27.46 1.44 9.70
C GLU A 398 -27.62 0.62 8.39
N THR A 399 -26.82 -0.39 8.21
CA THR A 399 -26.90 -1.29 7.05
C THR A 399 -27.92 -2.42 7.26
N GLY A 400 -28.48 -2.55 8.46
CA GLY A 400 -29.27 -3.68 8.90
C GLY A 400 -28.44 -4.94 9.25
N SER A 401 -27.11 -4.82 9.20
CA SER A 401 -26.18 -5.91 9.52
C SER A 401 -25.62 -5.77 10.93
N ARG A 402 -25.92 -6.74 11.81
CA ARG A 402 -25.33 -6.81 13.16
C ARG A 402 -23.80 -6.92 13.14
N MET A 403 -23.24 -7.46 12.05
CA MET A 403 -21.80 -7.53 11.86
C MET A 403 -21.20 -6.13 11.73
N ASP A 404 -21.82 -5.25 10.96
CA ASP A 404 -21.32 -3.88 10.76
C ASP A 404 -21.41 -3.03 12.02
N GLU A 405 -22.50 -3.20 12.78
CA GLU A 405 -22.67 -2.56 14.08
C GLU A 405 -21.55 -2.97 15.05
N LEU A 406 -21.25 -4.27 15.13
CA LEU A 406 -20.15 -4.77 15.95
C LEU A 406 -18.81 -4.22 15.46
N ILE A 407 -18.55 -4.24 14.15
CA ILE A 407 -17.31 -3.71 13.58
C ILE A 407 -17.17 -2.24 13.97
N PHE A 408 -18.18 -1.42 13.78
CA PHE A 408 -18.16 -0.01 14.16
C PHE A 408 -17.81 0.18 15.64
N GLU A 409 -18.49 -0.50 16.57
CA GLU A 409 -18.24 -0.38 18.01
C GLU A 409 -16.80 -0.79 18.38
N GLU A 410 -16.24 -1.80 17.72
CA GLU A 410 -14.86 -2.25 17.94
C GLU A 410 -13.81 -1.24 17.44
N PHE A 411 -14.11 -0.44 16.41
CA PHE A 411 -13.21 0.60 15.88
C PHE A 411 -13.40 1.95 16.57
N LYS A 412 -14.60 2.28 17.05
CA LYS A 412 -14.89 3.48 17.82
C LYS A 412 -13.95 3.66 19.01
N GLY A 413 -13.65 2.56 19.72
CA GLY A 413 -12.69 2.56 20.84
C GLY A 413 -11.22 2.78 20.41
N THR A 414 -10.88 2.55 19.13
CA THR A 414 -9.51 2.66 18.60
C THR A 414 -9.23 4.05 17.99
N GLY A 415 -10.27 4.70 17.46
CA GLY A 415 -10.21 6.04 16.85
C GLY A 415 -9.97 7.15 17.87
N ASN A 416 -9.47 8.28 17.37
CA ASN A 416 -9.34 9.54 18.11
C ASN A 416 -9.99 10.73 17.38
N MET A 417 -10.74 10.49 16.32
CA MET A 417 -11.58 11.43 15.60
C MET A 417 -12.79 10.69 15.04
N GLU A 418 -13.96 11.25 15.16
CA GLU A 418 -15.19 10.74 14.58
C GLU A 418 -15.91 11.86 13.83
N LEU A 419 -16.24 11.63 12.56
CA LEU A 419 -17.05 12.49 11.73
C LEU A 419 -18.30 11.72 11.33
N HIS A 420 -19.44 12.09 11.91
CA HIS A 420 -20.71 11.41 11.68
C HIS A 420 -21.50 12.07 10.57
N LEU A 421 -21.93 11.28 9.59
CA LEU A 421 -22.89 11.70 8.57
C LEU A 421 -24.30 11.26 8.96
N ASP A 422 -25.29 12.11 8.69
CA ASP A 422 -26.68 11.89 9.10
C ASP A 422 -27.62 11.84 7.89
N ARG A 423 -28.47 10.81 7.86
CA ARG A 423 -29.48 10.62 6.82
C ARG A 423 -30.57 11.69 6.88
N ALA A 424 -30.95 12.18 8.07
CA ALA A 424 -31.98 13.21 8.22
C ALA A 424 -31.60 14.52 7.53
N LEU A 425 -30.30 14.86 7.50
CA LEU A 425 -29.77 16.01 6.76
C LEU A 425 -29.89 15.80 5.24
N VAL A 426 -29.60 14.60 4.75
CA VAL A 426 -29.75 14.27 3.32
C VAL A 426 -31.20 14.36 2.85
N GLU A 427 -32.14 13.91 3.68
CA GLU A 427 -33.58 14.01 3.40
C GLU A 427 -34.01 15.47 3.25
N LYS A 428 -33.34 16.41 3.96
CA LYS A 428 -33.52 17.85 3.83
C LYS A 428 -32.66 18.50 2.74
N ARG A 429 -31.85 17.71 2.01
CA ARG A 429 -30.91 18.20 0.98
C ARG A 429 -29.83 19.14 1.51
N LEU A 430 -29.45 19.00 2.78
CA LEU A 430 -28.38 19.75 3.41
C LEU A 430 -27.05 19.00 3.24
N TYR A 431 -26.07 19.66 2.61
CA TYR A 431 -24.73 19.11 2.36
C TYR A 431 -23.65 20.12 2.72
N PRO A 432 -22.52 19.66 3.39
CA PRO A 432 -22.28 18.29 3.82
C PRO A 432 -23.22 17.84 4.92
N ALA A 433 -23.63 16.57 4.88
CA ALA A 433 -24.60 16.02 5.82
C ALA A 433 -23.94 15.60 7.15
N ILE A 434 -23.22 16.52 7.80
CA ILE A 434 -22.44 16.26 9.02
C ILE A 434 -23.31 16.47 10.25
N HIS A 435 -23.37 15.48 11.12
CA HIS A 435 -24.03 15.59 12.42
C HIS A 435 -23.14 16.33 13.42
N VAL A 436 -23.40 17.61 13.60
CA VAL A 436 -22.54 18.54 14.36
C VAL A 436 -22.20 18.06 15.77
N LEU A 437 -23.18 17.52 16.51
CA LEU A 437 -23.01 17.17 17.92
C LEU A 437 -22.27 15.82 18.14
N GLN A 438 -22.30 14.92 17.16
CA GLN A 438 -21.63 13.63 17.24
C GLN A 438 -20.22 13.65 16.65
N THR A 439 -19.89 14.73 15.96
CA THR A 439 -18.60 14.91 15.28
C THR A 439 -17.60 15.59 16.21
N ALA A 440 -16.44 14.96 16.43
CA ALA A 440 -15.40 15.50 17.30
C ALA A 440 -14.01 14.87 17.03
N THR A 441 -12.98 15.63 17.38
CA THR A 441 -11.59 15.15 17.44
C THR A 441 -11.10 15.18 18.89
N ARG A 442 -10.46 14.11 19.37
CA ARG A 442 -9.84 14.06 20.71
C ARG A 442 -8.59 14.91 20.73
N ARG A 443 -8.39 15.69 21.79
CA ARG A 443 -7.24 16.59 21.96
C ARG A 443 -7.13 17.61 20.83
N GLU A 444 -8.27 18.06 20.31
CA GLU A 444 -8.33 19.03 19.21
C GLU A 444 -7.69 20.39 19.57
N GLU A 445 -7.58 20.72 20.86
CA GLU A 445 -6.83 21.87 21.35
C GLU A 445 -5.36 21.90 20.90
N LEU A 446 -4.79 20.75 20.54
CA LEU A 446 -3.43 20.65 20.01
C LEU A 446 -3.34 21.02 18.50
N LEU A 447 -4.49 21.12 17.83
CA LEU A 447 -4.58 21.36 16.39
C LEU A 447 -4.99 22.78 16.02
N TYR A 448 -5.52 23.55 16.98
CA TYR A 448 -5.90 24.93 16.79
C TYR A 448 -4.90 25.90 17.43
N HIS A 449 -4.84 27.12 16.88
CA HIS A 449 -4.25 28.23 17.61
C HIS A 449 -5.13 28.54 18.84
N PRO A 450 -4.58 28.96 19.99
CA PRO A 450 -5.38 29.25 21.20
C PRO A 450 -6.58 30.18 20.97
N ASP A 451 -6.39 31.28 20.22
CA ASP A 451 -7.46 32.25 19.93
C ASP A 451 -8.54 31.64 19.00
N GLU A 452 -8.14 30.77 18.06
CA GLU A 452 -9.05 30.02 17.20
C GLU A 452 -9.86 29.02 18.02
N TRP A 453 -9.20 28.31 18.91
CA TRP A 453 -9.81 27.32 19.79
C TRP A 453 -10.93 27.92 20.66
N GLU A 454 -10.69 29.05 21.30
CA GLU A 454 -11.72 29.74 22.08
C GLU A 454 -12.98 30.04 21.26
N ARG A 455 -12.79 30.52 20.03
CA ARG A 455 -13.89 30.83 19.11
C ARG A 455 -14.62 29.59 18.61
N VAL A 456 -13.91 28.54 18.28
CA VAL A 456 -14.51 27.25 17.91
C VAL A 456 -15.34 26.70 19.05
N GLN A 457 -14.89 26.81 20.31
CA GLN A 457 -15.69 26.41 21.46
C GLN A 457 -17.00 27.22 21.60
N VAL A 458 -16.95 28.53 21.37
CA VAL A 458 -18.16 29.37 21.37
C VAL A 458 -19.10 28.93 20.26
N LEU A 459 -18.58 28.74 19.04
CA LEU A 459 -19.35 28.25 17.90
C LEU A 459 -20.07 26.93 18.23
N ARG A 460 -19.36 25.96 18.78
CA ARG A 460 -19.92 24.66 19.16
C ARG A 460 -20.98 24.74 20.25
N LYS A 461 -20.75 25.57 21.28
CA LYS A 461 -21.76 25.82 22.32
C LYS A 461 -23.02 26.41 21.76
N THR A 462 -22.90 27.34 20.82
CA THR A 462 -24.07 27.96 20.15
C THR A 462 -24.85 26.95 19.33
N MET A 463 -24.12 26.07 18.56
CA MET A 463 -24.74 25.01 17.77
C MET A 463 -25.37 23.92 18.64
N ALA A 464 -24.77 23.61 19.79
CA ALA A 464 -25.30 22.59 20.71
C ALA A 464 -26.65 22.98 21.35
N ALA A 465 -26.98 24.24 21.35
CA ALA A 465 -28.27 24.71 21.81
C ALA A 465 -29.41 24.55 20.78
N LEU A 466 -29.08 24.18 19.54
CA LEU A 466 -30.02 24.03 18.44
C LEU A 466 -30.28 22.51 18.13
N PRO A 467 -31.46 22.18 17.57
CA PRO A 467 -31.68 20.86 16.99
C PRO A 467 -30.62 20.54 15.92
N PRO A 468 -30.21 19.26 15.73
CA PRO A 468 -29.13 18.92 14.84
C PRO A 468 -29.27 19.43 13.40
N ILE A 469 -30.48 19.39 12.84
CA ILE A 469 -30.77 19.89 11.49
C ILE A 469 -30.59 21.40 11.41
N GLU A 470 -31.18 22.15 12.33
CA GLU A 470 -31.03 23.59 12.40
C GLU A 470 -29.58 24.04 12.62
N ALA A 471 -28.84 23.31 13.46
CA ALA A 471 -27.45 23.60 13.72
C ALA A 471 -26.60 23.47 12.42
N MET A 472 -26.84 22.43 11.62
CA MET A 472 -26.09 22.23 10.35
C MET A 472 -26.54 23.23 9.27
N GLU A 473 -27.85 23.49 9.14
CA GLU A 473 -28.38 24.49 8.21
C GLU A 473 -27.78 25.87 8.50
N LYS A 474 -27.83 26.31 9.76
CA LYS A 474 -27.22 27.56 10.18
C LYS A 474 -25.72 27.64 9.94
N LEU A 475 -24.99 26.52 10.15
CA LEU A 475 -23.55 26.43 9.84
C LEU A 475 -23.32 26.61 8.34
N ILE A 476 -24.09 25.93 7.49
CA ILE A 476 -23.96 26.02 6.03
C ILE A 476 -24.23 27.46 5.56
N ASP A 477 -25.30 28.11 6.03
CA ASP A 477 -25.61 29.48 5.66
C ASP A 477 -24.48 30.46 6.02
N ASN A 478 -23.91 30.29 7.21
CA ASN A 478 -22.79 31.15 7.64
C ASN A 478 -21.48 30.84 6.88
N LEU A 479 -21.23 29.55 6.51
CA LEU A 479 -20.11 29.19 5.65
C LEU A 479 -20.27 29.81 4.26
N GLN A 480 -21.47 29.81 3.69
CA GLN A 480 -21.78 30.45 2.40
C GLN A 480 -21.65 31.97 2.43
N ALA A 481 -21.99 32.58 3.56
CA ALA A 481 -21.90 34.04 3.75
C ALA A 481 -20.47 34.55 3.99
N THR A 482 -19.50 33.64 4.24
CA THR A 482 -18.13 34.01 4.57
C THR A 482 -17.14 33.28 3.65
N LYS A 483 -15.98 33.90 3.37
CA LYS A 483 -14.94 33.31 2.50
C LYS A 483 -14.00 32.39 3.25
N THR A 484 -13.81 32.59 4.54
CA THR A 484 -12.86 31.81 5.35
C THR A 484 -13.45 31.44 6.71
N ASN A 485 -12.93 30.39 7.34
CA ASN A 485 -13.29 29.99 8.69
C ASN A 485 -12.91 31.06 9.71
N ALA A 486 -11.82 31.78 9.49
CA ALA A 486 -11.39 32.87 10.31
C ALA A 486 -12.45 34.03 10.30
N GLU A 487 -12.96 34.36 9.12
CA GLU A 487 -14.03 35.37 8.98
C GLU A 487 -15.32 34.95 9.72
N LEU A 488 -15.72 33.69 9.58
CA LEU A 488 -16.87 33.11 10.29
C LEU A 488 -16.69 33.17 11.81
N LEU A 489 -15.53 32.74 12.31
CA LEU A 489 -15.23 32.75 13.74
C LEU A 489 -15.12 34.13 14.34
N LEU A 490 -14.75 35.14 13.54
CA LEU A 490 -14.72 36.56 13.98
C LEU A 490 -16.11 37.20 13.96
N SER A 491 -16.95 36.89 12.98
CA SER A 491 -18.30 37.44 12.87
C SER A 491 -19.33 36.79 13.82
N GLY A 492 -19.03 35.54 14.24
CA GLY A 492 -19.96 34.68 14.96
C GLY A 492 -21.09 34.14 14.07
N LEU A 493 -21.88 33.19 14.60
CA LEU A 493 -23.08 32.70 13.92
C LEU A 493 -24.18 33.81 13.98
N LYS A 494 -24.63 34.19 12.82
CA LYS A 494 -25.77 35.14 12.68
C LYS A 494 -27.10 34.42 12.69
#